data_294d437468ebf4bc217389c2aad8d86b
#
_entry.id   294d437468ebf4bc217389c2aad8d86b
#
_cell.length_a   1.000
_cell.length_b   1.000
_cell.length_c   1.000
_cell.angle_alpha   90.00
_cell.angle_beta   90.00
_cell.angle_gamma   90.00
#
_symmetry.space_group_name_H-M   'P 1'
#
loop_
_entity.id
_entity.type
_entity.pdbx_description
1 polymer ?
#
loop_
_entity_poly.entity_id
_entity_poly.type
_entity_poly.pdbx_seq_one_letter_code
_entity_poly.pdbx_strand_id
1 'polypeptide(L)'
;MLKKYFEPGALFSYKAYRNLLISNVLTVIAMSAFPIALAVTVLDAGGSASTLGLILAARVLSGVLLAPVGGVWVDRLPRKMILIFSDGFRAVIGSIVIFIRPESISMWILGGIVVLMGVSDAFGGPAAGAIIPSLIPDHLLPSGNVIRGILLKGSHIAGPGVAGVIVVALGTHATYIATSVFFLLGAVLLIRIDEGPAVAPVDKENKFFHEIREGLRVVWYYKWIAAMILMASVQLMMVIGVENVLLPVITKRDFGTASVFATSAALFSLGGAISAVICIKAKVKNPGLVSVVVWGLFIFAPLVLAFPSSKELIFLAYFAAGFSVGPWEAFWATQVQREVPAAYQGRVFSIDYMGSLGLMPLGMALAGPMVNVFGEKELLIGVAVFHLLICGIVLLVPGVKEMKSTKPPYSPDNSSMGEHPQA
;
A
#
# COMPACT_ATOMS: atom_id res chain seq x y z
N MET A 1 -27.61 -3.25 -16.47
CA MET A 1 -26.33 -2.55 -16.78
C MET A 1 -25.15 -3.50 -16.90
N LEU A 2 -24.93 -4.45 -15.99
CA LEU A 2 -23.75 -5.34 -16.00
C LEU A 2 -23.64 -6.24 -17.24
N LYS A 3 -24.76 -6.72 -17.84
CA LYS A 3 -24.75 -7.59 -19.04
C LYS A 3 -23.96 -6.99 -20.21
N LYS A 4 -24.02 -5.67 -20.41
CA LYS A 4 -23.34 -4.96 -21.49
C LYS A 4 -21.82 -5.14 -21.47
N TYR A 5 -21.23 -5.33 -20.27
CA TYR A 5 -19.79 -5.53 -20.12
C TYR A 5 -19.33 -6.97 -20.44
N PHE A 6 -20.27 -7.93 -20.60
CA PHE A 6 -20.01 -9.32 -20.93
C PHE A 6 -20.38 -9.67 -22.38
N GLU A 7 -20.89 -8.74 -23.17
CA GLU A 7 -21.18 -8.92 -24.60
C GLU A 7 -19.88 -9.19 -25.37
N PRO A 8 -19.95 -9.91 -26.51
CA PRO A 8 -18.78 -10.13 -27.35
C PRO A 8 -18.09 -8.80 -27.73
N GLY A 9 -16.79 -8.71 -27.50
CA GLY A 9 -16.01 -7.48 -27.70
C GLY A 9 -16.01 -6.49 -26.54
N ALA A 10 -16.82 -6.70 -25.49
CA ALA A 10 -16.76 -5.93 -24.27
C ALA A 10 -15.64 -6.44 -23.36
N LEU A 11 -15.18 -5.59 -22.43
CA LEU A 11 -13.99 -5.83 -21.60
C LEU A 11 -13.99 -7.17 -20.86
N PHE A 12 -15.11 -7.56 -20.27
CA PHE A 12 -15.22 -8.82 -19.52
C PHE A 12 -15.51 -10.05 -20.41
N SER A 13 -15.63 -9.92 -21.74
CA SER A 13 -15.64 -11.06 -22.64
C SER A 13 -14.27 -11.74 -22.74
N TYR A 14 -13.19 -11.01 -22.47
CA TYR A 14 -11.80 -11.52 -22.50
C TYR A 14 -11.50 -12.35 -21.27
N LYS A 15 -11.52 -13.68 -21.40
CA LYS A 15 -11.30 -14.62 -20.28
C LYS A 15 -9.94 -14.43 -19.60
N ALA A 16 -8.89 -14.17 -20.38
CA ALA A 16 -7.54 -13.93 -19.86
C ALA A 16 -7.50 -12.71 -18.93
N TYR A 17 -8.13 -11.62 -19.32
CA TYR A 17 -8.21 -10.41 -18.50
C TYR A 17 -9.03 -10.63 -17.21
N ARG A 18 -10.15 -11.35 -17.27
CA ARG A 18 -10.92 -11.71 -16.06
C ARG A 18 -10.10 -12.54 -15.08
N ASN A 19 -9.39 -13.55 -15.60
CA ASN A 19 -8.53 -14.41 -14.79
C ASN A 19 -7.43 -13.57 -14.09
N LEU A 20 -6.82 -12.61 -14.80
CA LEU A 20 -5.86 -11.67 -14.22
C LEU A 20 -6.49 -10.85 -13.10
N LEU A 21 -7.67 -10.29 -13.30
CA LEU A 21 -8.35 -9.47 -12.29
C LEU A 21 -8.67 -10.28 -11.02
N ILE A 22 -9.20 -11.49 -11.18
CA ILE A 22 -9.52 -12.37 -10.04
C ILE A 22 -8.24 -12.78 -9.31
N SER A 23 -7.19 -13.16 -10.05
CA SER A 23 -5.87 -13.47 -9.48
C SER A 23 -5.34 -12.28 -8.67
N ASN A 24 -5.35 -11.07 -9.23
CA ASN A 24 -4.89 -9.86 -8.54
C ASN A 24 -5.67 -9.59 -7.24
N VAL A 25 -6.99 -9.76 -7.23
CA VAL A 25 -7.83 -9.60 -6.03
C VAL A 25 -7.45 -10.63 -4.96
N LEU A 26 -7.31 -11.91 -5.34
CA LEU A 26 -6.91 -12.97 -4.42
C LEU A 26 -5.52 -12.70 -3.83
N THR A 27 -4.56 -12.32 -4.67
CA THR A 27 -3.20 -11.98 -4.25
C THR A 27 -3.20 -10.81 -3.27
N VAL A 28 -3.94 -9.72 -3.54
CA VAL A 28 -3.99 -8.55 -2.64
C VAL A 28 -4.63 -8.90 -1.29
N ILE A 29 -5.70 -9.71 -1.29
CA ILE A 29 -6.31 -10.18 -0.03
C ILE A 29 -5.31 -11.03 0.76
N ALA A 30 -4.61 -11.97 0.11
CA ALA A 30 -3.59 -12.79 0.75
C ALA A 30 -2.43 -11.96 1.31
N MET A 31 -1.95 -10.98 0.53
CA MET A 31 -0.89 -10.04 0.96
C MET A 31 -1.29 -9.20 2.16
N SER A 32 -2.56 -8.87 2.31
CA SER A 32 -3.10 -8.14 3.47
C SER A 32 -3.30 -9.03 4.69
N ALA A 33 -3.67 -10.30 4.49
CA ALA A 33 -3.92 -11.25 5.56
C ALA A 33 -2.63 -11.77 6.20
N PHE A 34 -1.61 -12.00 5.40
CA PHE A 34 -0.34 -12.59 5.87
C PHE A 34 0.33 -11.76 6.99
N PRO A 35 0.50 -10.41 6.89
CA PRO A 35 1.10 -9.62 7.96
C PRO A 35 0.31 -9.65 9.27
N ILE A 36 -1.02 -9.75 9.20
CA ILE A 36 -1.88 -9.83 10.38
C ILE A 36 -1.64 -11.15 11.12
N ALA A 37 -1.65 -12.26 10.41
CA ALA A 37 -1.33 -13.57 10.98
C ALA A 37 0.12 -13.62 11.51
N LEU A 38 1.07 -13.04 10.76
CA LEU A 38 2.46 -12.96 11.14
C LEU A 38 2.67 -12.21 12.46
N ALA A 39 2.05 -11.06 12.64
CA ALA A 39 2.15 -10.27 13.87
C ALA A 39 1.68 -11.09 15.08
N VAL A 40 0.55 -11.79 14.95
CA VAL A 40 0.04 -12.68 16.01
C VAL A 40 1.03 -13.80 16.29
N THR A 41 1.56 -14.46 15.25
CA THR A 41 2.51 -15.57 15.40
C THR A 41 3.81 -15.12 16.09
N VAL A 42 4.38 -13.98 15.69
CA VAL A 42 5.60 -13.43 16.33
C VAL A 42 5.37 -13.18 17.82
N LEU A 43 4.22 -12.59 18.16
CA LEU A 43 3.89 -12.28 19.54
C LEU A 43 3.53 -13.55 20.36
N ASP A 44 2.90 -14.57 19.77
CA ASP A 44 2.59 -15.84 20.42
C ASP A 44 3.88 -16.64 20.71
N ALA A 45 4.88 -16.51 19.84
CA ALA A 45 6.21 -17.09 20.04
C ALA A 45 7.12 -16.27 20.99
N GLY A 46 6.57 -15.27 21.71
CA GLY A 46 7.31 -14.45 22.68
C GLY A 46 8.16 -13.33 22.07
N GLY A 47 7.96 -12.99 20.80
CA GLY A 47 8.64 -11.87 20.14
C GLY A 47 8.25 -10.52 20.72
N SER A 48 9.23 -9.62 20.82
CA SER A 48 9.05 -8.23 21.27
C SER A 48 8.56 -7.30 20.16
N ALA A 49 8.20 -6.06 20.51
CA ALA A 49 7.91 -4.99 19.55
C ALA A 49 9.10 -4.76 18.59
N SER A 50 10.34 -4.81 19.11
CA SER A 50 11.54 -4.68 18.25
C SER A 50 11.67 -5.84 17.27
N THR A 51 11.42 -7.08 17.70
CA THR A 51 11.46 -8.25 16.83
C THR A 51 10.40 -8.16 15.74
N LEU A 52 9.16 -7.84 16.10
CA LEU A 52 8.05 -7.67 15.15
C LEU A 52 8.35 -6.55 14.15
N GLY A 53 8.81 -5.41 14.65
CA GLY A 53 9.17 -4.26 13.82
C GLY A 53 10.26 -4.59 12.79
N LEU A 54 11.32 -5.29 13.20
CA LEU A 54 12.39 -5.72 12.30
C LEU A 54 11.89 -6.71 11.24
N ILE A 55 11.06 -7.68 11.63
CA ILE A 55 10.49 -8.67 10.70
C ILE A 55 9.60 -7.97 9.66
N LEU A 56 8.69 -7.08 10.08
CA LEU A 56 7.83 -6.33 9.15
C LEU A 56 8.64 -5.39 8.26
N ALA A 57 9.63 -4.69 8.81
CA ALA A 57 10.54 -3.84 8.06
C ALA A 57 11.32 -4.61 6.99
N ALA A 58 11.83 -5.80 7.33
CA ALA A 58 12.59 -6.65 6.43
C ALA A 58 11.80 -7.03 5.17
N ARG A 59 10.49 -7.30 5.30
CA ARG A 59 9.61 -7.57 4.16
C ARG A 59 9.53 -6.39 3.21
N VAL A 60 9.18 -5.22 3.75
CA VAL A 60 8.98 -4.02 2.91
C VAL A 60 10.31 -3.59 2.29
N LEU A 61 11.39 -3.62 3.06
CA LEU A 61 12.72 -3.25 2.60
C LEU A 61 13.22 -4.16 1.47
N SER A 62 13.05 -5.48 1.58
CA SER A 62 13.45 -6.42 0.52
C SER A 62 12.68 -6.17 -0.77
N GLY A 63 11.37 -5.86 -0.70
CA GLY A 63 10.55 -5.50 -1.85
C GLY A 63 11.02 -4.21 -2.51
N VAL A 64 11.25 -3.17 -1.73
CA VAL A 64 11.69 -1.85 -2.23
C VAL A 64 13.10 -1.93 -2.85
N LEU A 65 14.05 -2.57 -2.18
CA LEU A 65 15.43 -2.69 -2.68
C LEU A 65 15.53 -3.49 -3.99
N LEU A 66 14.68 -4.51 -4.16
CA LEU A 66 14.68 -5.36 -5.34
C LEU A 66 13.72 -4.90 -6.44
N ALA A 67 12.89 -3.90 -6.21
CA ALA A 67 11.96 -3.39 -7.21
C ALA A 67 12.63 -2.98 -8.54
N PRO A 68 13.81 -2.31 -8.56
CA PRO A 68 14.51 -2.00 -9.81
C PRO A 68 14.94 -3.27 -10.59
N VAL A 69 15.40 -4.30 -9.86
CA VAL A 69 15.75 -5.59 -10.46
C VAL A 69 14.53 -6.28 -11.05
N GLY A 70 13.42 -6.29 -10.29
CA GLY A 70 12.14 -6.83 -10.74
C GLY A 70 11.66 -6.18 -12.03
N GLY A 71 11.75 -4.85 -12.15
CA GLY A 71 11.41 -4.12 -13.37
C GLY A 71 12.19 -4.59 -14.60
N VAL A 72 13.50 -4.74 -14.47
CA VAL A 72 14.37 -5.24 -15.59
C VAL A 72 13.98 -6.66 -16.02
N TRP A 73 13.64 -7.53 -15.06
CA TRP A 73 13.25 -8.90 -15.38
C TRP A 73 11.86 -8.97 -16.03
N VAL A 74 10.93 -8.11 -15.64
CA VAL A 74 9.60 -8.00 -16.26
C VAL A 74 9.67 -7.60 -17.74
N ASP A 75 10.69 -6.83 -18.13
CA ASP A 75 10.92 -6.44 -19.51
C ASP A 75 11.55 -7.59 -20.34
N ARG A 76 12.21 -8.56 -19.70
CA ARG A 76 12.98 -9.64 -20.38
C ARG A 76 12.28 -10.99 -20.38
N LEU A 77 11.40 -11.26 -19.44
CA LEU A 77 10.73 -12.55 -19.27
C LEU A 77 9.23 -12.43 -19.57
N PRO A 78 8.58 -13.54 -19.98
CA PRO A 78 7.13 -13.57 -20.09
C PRO A 78 6.47 -13.17 -18.74
N ARG A 79 5.67 -12.11 -18.75
CA ARG A 79 5.05 -11.53 -17.55
C ARG A 79 4.16 -12.55 -16.82
N LYS A 80 3.47 -13.41 -17.61
CA LYS A 80 2.70 -14.53 -17.09
C LYS A 80 3.56 -15.45 -16.21
N MET A 81 4.77 -15.81 -16.66
CA MET A 81 5.68 -16.68 -15.91
C MET A 81 6.10 -16.04 -14.60
N ILE A 82 6.43 -14.75 -14.63
CA ILE A 82 6.81 -13.99 -13.43
C ILE A 82 5.66 -14.00 -12.41
N LEU A 83 4.43 -13.78 -12.86
CA LEU A 83 3.25 -13.77 -11.99
C LEU A 83 2.99 -15.14 -11.37
N ILE A 84 2.99 -16.20 -12.19
CA ILE A 84 2.80 -17.57 -11.71
C ILE A 84 3.86 -17.94 -10.70
N PHE A 85 5.14 -17.59 -11.00
CA PHE A 85 6.25 -17.90 -10.11
C PHE A 85 6.16 -17.12 -8.81
N SER A 86 5.83 -15.82 -8.87
CA SER A 86 5.67 -14.97 -7.68
C SER A 86 4.56 -15.49 -6.77
N ASP A 87 3.37 -15.78 -7.29
CA ASP A 87 2.25 -16.25 -6.48
C ASP A 87 2.44 -17.70 -6.02
N GLY A 88 2.97 -18.58 -6.89
CA GLY A 88 3.31 -19.95 -6.52
C GLY A 88 4.39 -20.01 -5.43
N PHE A 89 5.41 -19.17 -5.54
CA PHE A 89 6.47 -19.05 -4.54
C PHE A 89 5.93 -18.53 -3.20
N ARG A 90 5.07 -17.49 -3.20
CA ARG A 90 4.39 -17.02 -1.99
C ARG A 90 3.52 -18.11 -1.36
N ALA A 91 2.80 -18.90 -2.16
CA ALA A 91 2.00 -20.02 -1.66
C ALA A 91 2.86 -21.05 -0.93
N VAL A 92 4.00 -21.44 -1.52
CA VAL A 92 4.94 -22.40 -0.91
C VAL A 92 5.56 -21.83 0.35
N ILE A 93 6.14 -20.62 0.29
CA ILE A 93 6.81 -20.00 1.43
C ILE A 93 5.82 -19.74 2.58
N GLY A 94 4.60 -19.24 2.25
CA GLY A 94 3.55 -19.03 3.26
C GLY A 94 3.08 -20.32 3.91
N SER A 95 3.07 -21.44 3.17
CA SER A 95 2.68 -22.73 3.72
C SER A 95 3.70 -23.33 4.69
N ILE A 96 4.97 -22.90 4.64
CA ILE A 96 6.00 -23.39 5.60
C ILE A 96 5.57 -23.10 7.03
N VAL A 97 4.97 -21.93 7.30
CA VAL A 97 4.52 -21.56 8.65
C VAL A 97 3.44 -22.50 9.18
N ILE A 98 2.63 -23.14 8.28
CA ILE A 98 1.57 -24.07 8.67
C ILE A 98 2.11 -25.32 9.36
N PHE A 99 3.31 -25.76 8.95
CA PHE A 99 3.93 -27.00 9.45
C PHE A 99 4.83 -26.78 10.67
N ILE A 100 5.03 -25.53 11.09
CA ILE A 100 5.88 -25.20 12.25
C ILE A 100 4.96 -24.91 13.45
N ARG A 101 5.24 -25.54 14.59
CA ARG A 101 4.50 -25.25 15.82
C ARG A 101 4.85 -23.83 16.30
N PRO A 102 3.88 -23.03 16.73
CA PRO A 102 4.12 -21.64 17.17
C PRO A 102 5.19 -21.55 18.27
N GLU A 103 5.22 -22.51 19.19
CA GLU A 103 6.15 -22.53 20.34
C GLU A 103 7.62 -22.81 19.94
N SER A 104 7.82 -23.42 18.77
CA SER A 104 9.15 -23.79 18.27
C SER A 104 9.62 -22.96 17.09
N ILE A 105 8.83 -21.95 16.65
CA ILE A 105 9.17 -21.18 15.47
C ILE A 105 10.30 -20.18 15.78
N SER A 106 11.39 -20.31 15.03
CA SER A 106 12.51 -19.38 15.15
C SER A 106 12.17 -18.03 14.49
N MET A 107 12.49 -16.92 15.16
CA MET A 107 12.34 -15.56 14.59
C MET A 107 13.17 -15.37 13.33
N TRP A 108 14.31 -16.08 13.20
CA TRP A 108 15.13 -16.08 11.99
C TRP A 108 14.43 -16.75 10.80
N ILE A 109 13.68 -17.84 11.05
CA ILE A 109 12.89 -18.52 10.02
C ILE A 109 11.75 -17.58 9.55
N LEU A 110 11.03 -16.95 10.48
CA LEU A 110 10.00 -15.96 10.14
C LEU A 110 10.59 -14.78 9.36
N GLY A 111 11.73 -14.25 9.81
CA GLY A 111 12.47 -13.21 9.10
C GLY A 111 12.84 -13.61 7.66
N GLY A 112 13.36 -14.83 7.48
CA GLY A 112 13.67 -15.40 6.16
C GLY A 112 12.42 -15.51 5.25
N ILE A 113 11.32 -16.02 5.80
CA ILE A 113 10.04 -16.14 5.08
C ILE A 113 9.56 -14.76 4.60
N VAL A 114 9.56 -13.75 5.44
CA VAL A 114 9.05 -12.42 5.05
C VAL A 114 9.97 -11.70 4.08
N VAL A 115 11.30 -11.89 4.16
CA VAL A 115 12.25 -11.39 3.16
C VAL A 115 11.93 -12.01 1.80
N LEU A 116 11.73 -13.32 1.73
CA LEU A 116 11.38 -14.02 0.49
C LEU A 116 10.01 -13.58 -0.05
N MET A 117 9.03 -13.28 0.83
CA MET A 117 7.76 -12.66 0.43
C MET A 117 7.99 -11.29 -0.20
N GLY A 118 8.82 -10.44 0.43
CA GLY A 118 9.16 -9.12 -0.12
C GLY A 118 9.90 -9.20 -1.46
N VAL A 119 10.79 -10.18 -1.62
CA VAL A 119 11.41 -10.47 -2.94
C VAL A 119 10.34 -10.72 -3.99
N SER A 120 9.35 -11.57 -3.70
CA SER A 120 8.25 -11.83 -4.62
C SER A 120 7.41 -10.59 -4.93
N ASP A 121 7.25 -9.69 -3.95
CA ASP A 121 6.50 -8.44 -4.13
C ASP A 121 7.20 -7.52 -5.16
N ALA A 122 8.54 -7.53 -5.22
CA ALA A 122 9.33 -6.75 -6.17
C ALA A 122 9.08 -7.15 -7.64
N PHE A 123 8.77 -8.40 -7.91
CA PHE A 123 8.56 -8.91 -9.28
C PHE A 123 7.08 -8.92 -9.68
N GLY A 124 6.19 -9.36 -8.79
CA GLY A 124 4.78 -9.56 -9.10
C GLY A 124 4.04 -8.28 -9.43
N GLY A 125 4.28 -7.19 -8.69
CA GLY A 125 3.59 -5.91 -8.88
C GLY A 125 3.76 -5.32 -10.29
N PRO A 126 5.01 -5.07 -10.75
CA PRO A 126 5.28 -4.57 -12.09
C PRO A 126 4.73 -5.50 -13.20
N ALA A 127 4.90 -6.81 -13.06
CA ALA A 127 4.45 -7.79 -14.05
C ALA A 127 2.92 -7.75 -14.25
N ALA A 128 2.15 -7.58 -13.16
CA ALA A 128 0.69 -7.52 -13.19
C ALA A 128 0.14 -6.29 -13.94
N GLY A 129 0.90 -5.20 -14.00
CA GLY A 129 0.57 -4.04 -14.82
C GLY A 129 0.97 -4.23 -16.28
N ALA A 130 2.17 -4.74 -16.50
CA ALA A 130 2.77 -4.87 -17.83
C ALA A 130 2.10 -5.91 -18.74
N ILE A 131 1.38 -6.90 -18.17
CA ILE A 131 0.71 -7.95 -18.95
C ILE A 131 -0.59 -7.49 -19.62
N ILE A 132 -1.24 -6.42 -19.17
CA ILE A 132 -2.58 -6.02 -19.63
C ILE A 132 -2.67 -5.78 -21.14
N PRO A 133 -1.70 -5.08 -21.80
CA PRO A 133 -1.77 -4.83 -23.24
C PRO A 133 -1.76 -6.10 -24.09
N SER A 134 -1.25 -7.22 -23.58
CA SER A 134 -1.29 -8.50 -24.28
C SER A 134 -2.61 -9.27 -24.12
N LEU A 135 -3.52 -8.83 -23.24
CA LEU A 135 -4.75 -9.55 -22.88
C LEU A 135 -6.02 -8.94 -23.46
N ILE A 136 -5.99 -7.64 -23.79
CA ILE A 136 -7.14 -6.89 -24.31
C ILE A 136 -6.70 -5.95 -25.44
N PRO A 137 -7.58 -5.65 -26.42
CA PRO A 137 -7.29 -4.73 -27.52
C PRO A 137 -7.00 -3.30 -27.01
N ASP A 138 -6.20 -2.55 -27.79
CA ASP A 138 -5.75 -1.19 -27.45
C ASP A 138 -6.87 -0.24 -27.09
N HIS A 139 -8.00 -0.28 -27.82
CA HIS A 139 -9.16 0.59 -27.55
C HIS A 139 -9.82 0.33 -26.19
N LEU A 140 -9.60 -0.84 -25.56
CA LEU A 140 -10.10 -1.20 -24.22
C LEU A 140 -9.09 -0.95 -23.10
N LEU A 141 -7.83 -0.65 -23.42
CA LEU A 141 -6.77 -0.43 -22.40
C LEU A 141 -7.13 0.63 -21.37
N PRO A 142 -7.69 1.82 -21.77
CA PRO A 142 -8.06 2.82 -20.77
C PRO A 142 -9.09 2.29 -19.76
N SER A 143 -10.14 1.64 -20.27
CA SER A 143 -11.21 1.06 -19.42
C SER A 143 -10.69 -0.10 -18.58
N GLY A 144 -9.82 -0.95 -19.14
CA GLY A 144 -9.18 -2.06 -18.45
C GLY A 144 -8.32 -1.59 -17.28
N ASN A 145 -7.48 -0.60 -17.51
CA ASN A 145 -6.63 -0.04 -16.45
C ASN A 145 -7.45 0.62 -15.34
N VAL A 146 -8.53 1.35 -15.67
CA VAL A 146 -9.44 1.95 -14.69
C VAL A 146 -10.10 0.88 -13.82
N ILE A 147 -10.68 -0.17 -14.44
CA ILE A 147 -11.35 -1.24 -13.70
C ILE A 147 -10.36 -2.00 -12.81
N ARG A 148 -9.17 -2.33 -13.32
CA ARG A 148 -8.11 -2.93 -12.51
C ARG A 148 -7.74 -2.02 -11.32
N GLY A 149 -7.55 -0.73 -11.56
CA GLY A 149 -7.23 0.24 -10.51
C GLY A 149 -8.30 0.28 -9.41
N ILE A 150 -9.59 0.28 -9.78
CA ILE A 150 -10.72 0.25 -8.84
C ILE A 150 -10.70 -1.05 -8.02
N LEU A 151 -10.51 -2.21 -8.67
CA LEU A 151 -10.49 -3.49 -7.98
C LEU A 151 -9.30 -3.61 -7.03
N LEU A 152 -8.10 -3.18 -7.44
CA LEU A 152 -6.92 -3.19 -6.57
C LEU A 152 -7.09 -2.27 -5.37
N LYS A 153 -7.54 -1.03 -5.58
CA LYS A 153 -7.82 -0.10 -4.47
C LYS A 153 -8.90 -0.65 -3.53
N GLY A 154 -9.98 -1.20 -4.08
CA GLY A 154 -11.01 -1.87 -3.30
C GLY A 154 -10.47 -3.06 -2.50
N SER A 155 -9.58 -3.86 -3.09
CA SER A 155 -8.94 -5.01 -2.43
C SER A 155 -7.97 -4.58 -1.33
N HIS A 156 -7.22 -3.50 -1.52
CA HIS A 156 -6.36 -2.94 -0.47
C HIS A 156 -7.16 -2.42 0.73
N ILE A 157 -8.32 -1.83 0.47
CA ILE A 157 -9.23 -1.37 1.54
C ILE A 157 -9.90 -2.57 2.22
N ALA A 158 -10.44 -3.53 1.46
CA ALA A 158 -11.19 -4.68 1.99
C ALA A 158 -10.26 -5.78 2.55
N GLY A 159 -9.04 -5.90 2.03
CA GLY A 159 -8.12 -6.99 2.36
C GLY A 159 -7.84 -7.16 3.87
N PRO A 160 -7.41 -6.11 4.59
CA PRO A 160 -7.21 -6.21 6.04
C PRO A 160 -8.50 -6.56 6.79
N GLY A 161 -9.66 -6.09 6.31
CA GLY A 161 -10.97 -6.45 6.87
C GLY A 161 -11.28 -7.93 6.73
N VAL A 162 -11.12 -8.48 5.52
CA VAL A 162 -11.27 -9.92 5.26
C VAL A 162 -10.28 -10.73 6.10
N ALA A 163 -9.03 -10.28 6.15
CA ALA A 163 -7.99 -10.89 6.98
C ALA A 163 -8.37 -10.91 8.47
N GLY A 164 -8.84 -9.79 8.99
CA GLY A 164 -9.28 -9.68 10.38
C GLY A 164 -10.41 -10.65 10.70
N VAL A 165 -11.41 -10.77 9.81
CA VAL A 165 -12.51 -11.73 9.97
C VAL A 165 -11.99 -13.18 9.97
N ILE A 166 -11.08 -13.53 9.07
CA ILE A 166 -10.51 -14.89 9.01
C ILE A 166 -9.75 -15.21 10.31
N VAL A 167 -8.90 -14.28 10.78
CA VAL A 167 -8.14 -14.46 12.04
C VAL A 167 -9.08 -14.65 13.23
N VAL A 168 -10.12 -13.82 13.34
CA VAL A 168 -11.09 -13.89 14.47
C VAL A 168 -11.92 -15.16 14.42
N ALA A 169 -12.41 -15.55 13.25
CA ALA A 169 -13.34 -16.67 13.09
C ALA A 169 -12.64 -18.03 13.09
N LEU A 170 -11.45 -18.12 12.47
CA LEU A 170 -10.79 -19.39 12.16
C LEU A 170 -9.37 -19.50 12.77
N GLY A 171 -8.87 -18.41 13.35
CA GLY A 171 -7.55 -18.35 13.96
C GLY A 171 -6.39 -18.13 12.99
N THR A 172 -5.20 -17.99 13.55
CA THR A 172 -3.97 -17.64 12.80
C THR A 172 -3.54 -18.74 11.84
N HIS A 173 -3.64 -20.01 12.28
CA HIS A 173 -3.27 -21.16 11.44
C HIS A 173 -4.13 -21.27 10.18
N ALA A 174 -5.46 -21.12 10.33
CA ALA A 174 -6.37 -21.10 9.20
C ALA A 174 -6.13 -19.90 8.26
N THR A 175 -5.65 -18.79 8.80
CA THR A 175 -5.29 -17.62 7.99
C THR A 175 -4.09 -17.91 7.09
N TYR A 176 -3.06 -18.62 7.57
CA TYR A 176 -1.94 -19.05 6.71
C TYR A 176 -2.40 -20.03 5.63
N ILE A 177 -3.29 -20.96 5.96
CA ILE A 177 -3.88 -21.86 4.96
C ILE A 177 -4.64 -21.05 3.91
N ALA A 178 -5.53 -20.15 4.32
CA ALA A 178 -6.31 -19.31 3.41
C ALA A 178 -5.41 -18.44 2.51
N THR A 179 -4.37 -17.82 3.04
CA THR A 179 -3.43 -16.99 2.25
C THR A 179 -2.68 -17.84 1.24
N SER A 180 -2.18 -19.02 1.62
CA SER A 180 -1.49 -19.94 0.71
C SER A 180 -2.42 -20.44 -0.40
N VAL A 181 -3.68 -20.77 -0.07
CA VAL A 181 -4.70 -21.15 -1.03
C VAL A 181 -5.03 -20.00 -1.98
N PHE A 182 -5.17 -18.77 -1.51
CA PHE A 182 -5.43 -17.61 -2.36
C PHE A 182 -4.28 -17.33 -3.33
N PHE A 183 -3.02 -17.40 -2.89
CA PHE A 183 -1.87 -17.31 -3.78
C PHE A 183 -1.85 -18.44 -4.81
N LEU A 184 -2.10 -19.68 -4.38
CA LEU A 184 -2.13 -20.82 -5.27
C LEU A 184 -3.24 -20.71 -6.32
N LEU A 185 -4.46 -20.33 -5.90
CA LEU A 185 -5.58 -20.10 -6.82
C LEU A 185 -5.26 -18.96 -7.80
N GLY A 186 -4.62 -17.89 -7.32
CA GLY A 186 -4.11 -16.81 -8.16
C GLY A 186 -3.17 -17.34 -9.24
N ALA A 187 -2.15 -18.12 -8.85
CA ALA A 187 -1.21 -18.74 -9.79
C ALA A 187 -1.91 -19.69 -10.79
N VAL A 188 -2.85 -20.52 -10.35
CA VAL A 188 -3.60 -21.45 -11.21
C VAL A 188 -4.45 -20.70 -12.25
N LEU A 189 -5.09 -19.60 -11.87
CA LEU A 189 -5.85 -18.76 -12.80
C LEU A 189 -4.96 -18.16 -13.87
N LEU A 190 -3.73 -17.82 -13.53
CA LEU A 190 -2.74 -17.26 -14.46
C LEU A 190 -2.22 -18.30 -15.46
N ILE A 191 -2.18 -19.60 -15.11
CA ILE A 191 -1.78 -20.66 -16.05
C ILE A 191 -2.69 -20.67 -17.28
N ARG A 192 -3.96 -20.34 -17.13
CA ARG A 192 -4.97 -20.32 -18.19
C ARG A 192 -4.95 -19.04 -19.06
N ILE A 193 -4.02 -18.14 -18.79
CA ILE A 193 -3.85 -16.93 -19.59
C ILE A 193 -2.96 -17.26 -20.80
N ASP A 194 -3.38 -16.84 -21.97
CA ASP A 194 -2.52 -16.77 -23.15
C ASP A 194 -2.01 -15.34 -23.28
N GLU A 195 -0.68 -15.16 -23.10
CA GLU A 195 -0.05 -13.84 -23.11
C GLU A 195 0.26 -13.34 -24.53
N GLY A 196 0.16 -14.24 -25.53
CA GLY A 196 0.62 -13.91 -26.87
C GLY A 196 2.16 -13.75 -26.94
N PRO A 197 2.71 -13.40 -28.12
CA PRO A 197 4.15 -13.19 -28.28
C PRO A 197 4.61 -11.99 -27.43
N ALA A 198 5.74 -12.16 -26.73
CA ALA A 198 6.34 -11.10 -25.94
C ALA A 198 6.60 -9.87 -26.83
N VAL A 199 6.11 -8.72 -26.41
CA VAL A 199 6.47 -7.45 -27.06
C VAL A 199 7.98 -7.28 -26.90
N ALA A 200 8.68 -7.10 -28.03
CA ALA A 200 10.13 -6.93 -28.03
C ALA A 200 10.55 -5.84 -27.03
N PRO A 201 11.62 -6.05 -26.27
CA PRO A 201 12.13 -5.03 -25.36
C PRO A 201 12.39 -3.75 -26.15
N VAL A 202 11.78 -2.65 -25.76
CA VAL A 202 12.20 -1.34 -26.23
C VAL A 202 13.56 -1.10 -25.59
N ASP A 203 14.59 -0.94 -26.42
CA ASP A 203 15.95 -0.58 -25.98
C ASP A 203 15.88 0.70 -25.13
N LYS A 204 15.78 0.53 -23.82
CA LYS A 204 15.85 1.61 -22.83
C LYS A 204 17.23 1.60 -22.19
N GLU A 205 18.27 1.68 -23.03
CA GLU A 205 19.60 1.93 -22.50
C GLU A 205 19.66 3.28 -21.78
N ASN A 206 20.05 3.23 -20.51
CA ASN A 206 20.50 4.36 -19.68
C ASN A 206 19.51 5.48 -19.30
N LYS A 207 18.20 5.29 -19.32
CA LYS A 207 17.27 6.38 -18.95
C LYS A 207 16.76 6.36 -17.49
N PHE A 208 17.00 5.30 -16.72
CA PHE A 208 16.43 5.13 -15.38
C PHE A 208 16.78 6.31 -14.43
N PHE A 209 18.06 6.64 -14.29
CA PHE A 209 18.47 7.77 -13.44
C PHE A 209 18.01 9.11 -14.00
N HIS A 210 17.95 9.23 -15.33
CA HIS A 210 17.43 10.43 -15.98
C HIS A 210 15.92 10.59 -15.69
N GLU A 211 15.14 9.52 -15.79
CA GLU A 211 13.69 9.51 -15.51
C GLU A 211 13.40 9.82 -14.03
N ILE A 212 14.19 9.28 -13.11
CA ILE A 212 14.08 9.64 -11.67
C ILE A 212 14.38 11.12 -11.46
N ARG A 213 15.48 11.62 -12.03
CA ARG A 213 15.86 13.04 -11.90
C ARG A 213 14.79 13.96 -12.49
N GLU A 214 14.24 13.60 -13.63
CA GLU A 214 13.17 14.35 -14.26
C GLU A 214 11.88 14.28 -13.43
N GLY A 215 11.51 13.12 -12.92
CA GLY A 215 10.38 12.95 -12.01
C GLY A 215 10.52 13.81 -10.75
N LEU A 216 11.70 13.81 -10.12
CA LEU A 216 12.00 14.69 -8.98
C LEU A 216 11.87 16.16 -9.35
N ARG A 217 12.37 16.56 -10.54
CA ARG A 217 12.26 17.95 -11.01
C ARG A 217 10.78 18.34 -11.17
N VAL A 218 9.95 17.49 -11.74
CA VAL A 218 8.51 17.73 -11.89
C VAL A 218 7.83 17.82 -10.52
N VAL A 219 8.12 16.91 -9.60
CA VAL A 219 7.58 16.95 -8.23
C VAL A 219 7.93 18.27 -7.53
N TRP A 220 9.19 18.71 -7.58
CA TRP A 220 9.61 19.97 -6.96
C TRP A 220 9.06 21.21 -7.67
N TYR A 221 8.77 21.14 -8.96
CA TYR A 221 8.11 22.22 -9.70
C TYR A 221 6.71 22.49 -9.13
N TYR A 222 5.94 21.44 -8.81
CA TYR A 222 4.65 21.52 -8.15
C TYR A 222 4.81 21.48 -6.62
N LYS A 223 5.03 22.63 -5.99
CA LYS A 223 5.31 22.72 -4.54
C LYS A 223 4.29 21.97 -3.68
N TRP A 224 3.01 21.99 -4.05
CA TRP A 224 1.97 21.25 -3.33
C TRP A 224 2.16 19.73 -3.42
N ILE A 225 2.58 19.21 -4.58
CA ILE A 225 2.88 17.77 -4.75
C ILE A 225 4.07 17.37 -3.88
N ALA A 226 5.16 18.13 -3.94
CA ALA A 226 6.33 17.88 -3.12
C ALA A 226 6.00 17.89 -1.63
N ALA A 227 5.24 18.88 -1.15
CA ALA A 227 4.83 18.99 0.24
C ALA A 227 3.96 17.81 0.69
N MET A 228 3.01 17.38 -0.15
CA MET A 228 2.14 16.24 0.16
C MET A 228 2.90 14.91 0.17
N ILE A 229 3.84 14.67 -0.76
CA ILE A 229 4.70 13.49 -0.75
C ILE A 229 5.61 13.48 0.48
N LEU A 230 6.23 14.60 0.82
CA LEU A 230 7.06 14.71 2.03
C LEU A 230 6.24 14.45 3.30
N MET A 231 5.05 15.03 3.40
CA MET A 231 4.12 14.75 4.50
C MET A 231 3.82 13.25 4.58
N ALA A 232 3.42 12.63 3.47
CA ALA A 232 3.12 11.21 3.42
C ALA A 232 4.34 10.36 3.83
N SER A 233 5.53 10.64 3.29
CA SER A 233 6.77 9.92 3.61
C SER A 233 7.06 9.90 5.11
N VAL A 234 6.99 11.06 5.75
CA VAL A 234 7.31 11.20 7.17
C VAL A 234 6.19 10.62 8.04
N GLN A 235 4.92 10.75 7.64
CA GLN A 235 3.80 10.17 8.38
C GLN A 235 3.72 8.65 8.22
N LEU A 236 4.03 8.08 7.05
CA LEU A 236 4.12 6.63 6.90
C LEU A 236 5.25 6.05 7.75
N MET A 237 6.35 6.77 7.91
CA MET A 237 7.43 6.37 8.81
C MET A 237 7.03 6.48 10.28
N MET A 238 6.67 7.68 10.74
CA MET A 238 6.54 7.99 12.17
C MET A 238 5.18 7.61 12.76
N VAL A 239 4.13 7.53 11.92
CA VAL A 239 2.77 7.20 12.39
C VAL A 239 2.42 5.78 12.01
N ILE A 240 2.28 5.50 10.71
CA ILE A 240 1.82 4.19 10.23
C ILE A 240 2.84 3.08 10.55
N GLY A 241 4.16 3.35 10.38
CA GLY A 241 5.21 2.38 10.69
C GLY A 241 5.21 1.99 12.17
N VAL A 242 5.06 2.95 13.07
CA VAL A 242 4.99 2.72 14.53
C VAL A 242 3.69 1.98 14.88
N GLU A 243 2.56 2.41 14.34
CA GLU A 243 1.24 1.80 14.55
C GLU A 243 1.18 0.33 14.12
N ASN A 244 1.76 -0.02 12.97
CA ASN A 244 1.81 -1.40 12.48
C ASN A 244 2.51 -2.37 13.44
N VAL A 245 3.41 -1.85 14.29
CA VAL A 245 4.13 -2.63 15.30
C VAL A 245 3.40 -2.57 16.65
N LEU A 246 2.99 -1.38 17.10
CA LEU A 246 2.48 -1.22 18.46
C LEU A 246 1.02 -1.65 18.63
N LEU A 247 0.18 -1.52 17.60
CA LEU A 247 -1.20 -1.99 17.68
C LEU A 247 -1.31 -3.48 18.06
N PRO A 248 -0.69 -4.44 17.36
CA PRO A 248 -0.76 -5.84 17.76
C PRO A 248 -0.10 -6.13 19.11
N VAL A 249 0.99 -5.42 19.44
CA VAL A 249 1.71 -5.58 20.73
C VAL A 249 0.83 -5.19 21.91
N ILE A 250 0.27 -3.96 21.87
CA ILE A 250 -0.55 -3.39 22.94
C ILE A 250 -1.85 -4.17 23.08
N THR A 251 -2.54 -4.43 21.96
CA THR A 251 -3.82 -5.13 22.01
C THR A 251 -3.69 -6.55 22.53
N LYS A 252 -2.61 -7.24 22.20
CA LYS A 252 -2.35 -8.58 22.76
C LYS A 252 -2.03 -8.52 24.24
N ARG A 253 -1.15 -7.61 24.67
CA ARG A 253 -0.74 -7.46 26.08
C ARG A 253 -1.93 -7.11 26.97
N ASP A 254 -2.74 -6.12 26.57
CA ASP A 254 -3.74 -5.52 27.46
C ASP A 254 -5.09 -6.24 27.38
N PHE A 255 -5.41 -6.88 26.26
CA PHE A 255 -6.68 -7.61 26.07
C PHE A 255 -6.52 -9.12 25.91
N GLY A 256 -5.31 -9.64 25.92
CA GLY A 256 -5.00 -11.08 25.95
C GLY A 256 -5.35 -11.85 24.66
N THR A 257 -5.90 -11.19 23.62
CA THR A 257 -6.36 -11.86 22.41
C THR A 257 -5.93 -11.14 21.13
N ALA A 258 -5.66 -11.92 20.09
CA ALA A 258 -5.42 -11.40 18.75
C ALA A 258 -6.69 -10.79 18.09
N SER A 259 -7.86 -11.09 18.65
CA SER A 259 -9.15 -10.64 18.08
C SER A 259 -9.30 -9.12 18.08
N VAL A 260 -8.78 -8.42 19.10
CA VAL A 260 -8.86 -6.96 19.17
C VAL A 260 -8.06 -6.33 18.03
N PHE A 261 -6.83 -6.80 17.79
CA PHE A 261 -6.02 -6.36 16.63
C PHE A 261 -6.73 -6.62 15.30
N ALA A 262 -7.18 -7.85 15.07
CA ALA A 262 -7.81 -8.26 13.84
C ALA A 262 -9.13 -7.50 13.58
N THR A 263 -9.95 -7.28 14.61
CA THR A 263 -11.19 -6.50 14.52
C THR A 263 -10.89 -5.02 14.25
N SER A 264 -9.84 -4.45 14.85
CA SER A 264 -9.40 -3.07 14.57
C SER A 264 -8.99 -2.91 13.10
N ALA A 265 -8.28 -3.87 12.51
CA ALA A 265 -7.94 -3.88 11.09
C ALA A 265 -9.18 -3.98 10.19
N ALA A 266 -10.18 -4.78 10.58
CA ALA A 266 -11.45 -4.89 9.87
C ALA A 266 -12.24 -3.58 9.91
N LEU A 267 -12.32 -2.93 11.06
CA LEU A 267 -13.01 -1.65 11.23
C LEU A 267 -12.30 -0.49 10.55
N PHE A 268 -10.97 -0.49 10.54
CA PHE A 268 -10.18 0.42 9.73
C PHE A 268 -10.55 0.30 8.24
N SER A 269 -10.60 -0.92 7.71
CA SER A 269 -11.00 -1.18 6.33
C SER A 269 -12.43 -0.74 6.04
N LEU A 270 -13.35 -0.98 6.97
CA LEU A 270 -14.76 -0.55 6.86
C LEU A 270 -14.87 0.97 6.83
N GLY A 271 -14.15 1.68 7.71
CA GLY A 271 -14.08 3.14 7.71
C GLY A 271 -13.60 3.69 6.37
N GLY A 272 -12.51 3.13 5.82
CA GLY A 272 -11.96 3.49 4.52
C GLY A 272 -12.94 3.25 3.38
N ALA A 273 -13.63 2.11 3.37
CA ALA A 273 -14.63 1.79 2.35
C ALA A 273 -15.82 2.78 2.37
N ILE A 274 -16.35 3.09 3.54
CA ILE A 274 -17.46 4.05 3.70
C ILE A 274 -17.01 5.44 3.24
N SER A 275 -15.84 5.89 3.66
CA SER A 275 -15.27 7.18 3.28
C SER A 275 -15.05 7.28 1.76
N ALA A 276 -14.52 6.24 1.14
CA ALA A 276 -14.31 6.19 -0.31
C ALA A 276 -15.64 6.34 -1.08
N VAL A 277 -16.71 5.64 -0.63
CA VAL A 277 -18.05 5.77 -1.25
C VAL A 277 -18.61 7.19 -1.12
N ILE A 278 -18.42 7.83 0.03
CA ILE A 278 -18.83 9.23 0.25
C ILE A 278 -18.07 10.15 -0.71
N CYS A 279 -16.76 9.96 -0.87
CA CYS A 279 -15.92 10.80 -1.73
C CYS A 279 -16.27 10.71 -3.21
N ILE A 280 -16.81 9.58 -3.71
CA ILE A 280 -17.24 9.43 -5.11
C ILE A 280 -18.26 10.51 -5.51
N LYS A 281 -19.16 10.88 -4.60
CA LYS A 281 -20.24 11.86 -4.83
C LYS A 281 -19.89 13.26 -4.36
N ALA A 282 -18.78 13.43 -3.64
CA ALA A 282 -18.43 14.70 -3.03
C ALA A 282 -17.87 15.70 -4.08
N LYS A 283 -18.55 16.82 -4.22
CA LYS A 283 -18.05 17.98 -4.99
C LYS A 283 -17.36 18.93 -4.01
N VAL A 284 -16.04 18.87 -3.95
CA VAL A 284 -15.25 19.62 -2.96
C VAL A 284 -14.49 20.74 -3.66
N LYS A 285 -14.58 21.99 -3.13
CA LYS A 285 -13.83 23.14 -3.65
C LYS A 285 -12.33 23.05 -3.32
N ASN A 286 -12.03 22.62 -2.09
CA ASN A 286 -10.67 22.54 -1.56
C ASN A 286 -10.33 21.09 -1.21
N PRO A 287 -10.01 20.23 -2.20
CA PRO A 287 -9.80 18.81 -1.98
C PRO A 287 -8.62 18.53 -1.03
N GLY A 288 -7.55 19.31 -1.09
CA GLY A 288 -6.41 19.15 -0.21
C GLY A 288 -6.73 19.51 1.24
N LEU A 289 -7.47 20.60 1.48
CA LEU A 289 -7.92 20.95 2.82
C LEU A 289 -8.75 19.82 3.43
N VAL A 290 -9.72 19.29 2.68
CA VAL A 290 -10.56 18.19 3.15
C VAL A 290 -9.74 16.93 3.40
N SER A 291 -8.82 16.58 2.48
CA SER A 291 -7.94 15.42 2.67
C SER A 291 -7.12 15.53 3.95
N VAL A 292 -6.44 16.67 4.17
CA VAL A 292 -5.56 16.85 5.33
C VAL A 292 -6.34 16.96 6.65
N VAL A 293 -7.47 17.69 6.66
CA VAL A 293 -8.29 17.83 7.88
C VAL A 293 -8.92 16.50 8.28
N VAL A 294 -9.46 15.75 7.31
CA VAL A 294 -10.04 14.43 7.58
C VAL A 294 -8.93 13.43 7.96
N TRP A 295 -7.75 13.52 7.33
CA TRP A 295 -6.58 12.73 7.73
C TRP A 295 -6.17 12.99 9.19
N GLY A 296 -6.41 14.19 9.72
CA GLY A 296 -6.22 14.52 11.13
C GLY A 296 -6.98 13.62 12.11
N LEU A 297 -8.08 12.96 11.70
CA LEU A 297 -8.79 11.98 12.52
C LEU A 297 -7.93 10.75 12.86
N PHE A 298 -6.85 10.50 12.12
CA PHE A 298 -5.93 9.42 12.43
C PHE A 298 -5.27 9.59 13.81
N ILE A 299 -5.28 10.80 14.39
CA ILE A 299 -4.76 11.06 15.76
C ILE A 299 -5.38 10.15 16.81
N PHE A 300 -6.63 9.72 16.62
CA PHE A 300 -7.30 8.86 17.59
C PHE A 300 -6.66 7.47 17.71
N ALA A 301 -5.98 6.98 16.65
CA ALA A 301 -5.31 5.69 16.69
C ALA A 301 -4.15 5.65 17.70
N PRO A 302 -3.09 6.49 17.60
CA PRO A 302 -2.04 6.50 18.61
C PRO A 302 -2.54 6.93 20.01
N LEU A 303 -3.51 7.84 20.11
CA LEU A 303 -4.02 8.27 21.40
C LEU A 303 -4.75 7.15 22.14
N VAL A 304 -5.57 6.37 21.46
CA VAL A 304 -6.28 5.25 22.12
C VAL A 304 -5.31 4.15 22.56
N LEU A 305 -4.20 3.97 21.83
CA LEU A 305 -3.14 3.03 22.21
C LEU A 305 -2.29 3.57 23.38
N ALA A 306 -2.11 4.88 23.50
CA ALA A 306 -1.46 5.49 24.66
C ALA A 306 -2.29 5.33 25.95
N PHE A 307 -3.61 5.16 25.83
CA PHE A 307 -4.56 5.01 26.95
C PHE A 307 -5.56 3.89 26.64
N PRO A 308 -5.15 2.61 26.59
CA PRO A 308 -5.97 1.48 26.15
C PRO A 308 -6.99 1.08 27.22
N SER A 309 -8.04 1.90 27.39
CA SER A 309 -9.04 1.72 28.45
C SER A 309 -10.11 0.70 28.09
N SER A 310 -10.50 0.58 26.83
CA SER A 310 -11.47 -0.42 26.37
C SER A 310 -11.26 -0.78 24.90
N LYS A 311 -11.65 -2.01 24.53
CA LYS A 311 -11.60 -2.48 23.14
C LYS A 311 -12.55 -1.69 22.23
N GLU A 312 -13.69 -1.24 22.74
CA GLU A 312 -14.67 -0.46 21.98
C GLU A 312 -14.12 0.89 21.55
N LEU A 313 -13.34 1.55 22.41
CA LEU A 313 -12.65 2.81 22.04
C LEU A 313 -11.57 2.58 21.00
N ILE A 314 -10.83 1.47 21.08
CA ILE A 314 -9.85 1.08 20.03
C ILE A 314 -10.58 0.87 18.71
N PHE A 315 -11.70 0.14 18.72
CA PHE A 315 -12.50 -0.10 17.51
C PHE A 315 -13.00 1.19 16.87
N LEU A 316 -13.53 2.11 17.68
CA LEU A 316 -13.99 3.42 17.20
C LEU A 316 -12.85 4.26 16.62
N ALA A 317 -11.70 4.30 17.31
CA ALA A 317 -10.53 5.03 16.87
C ALA A 317 -9.98 4.50 15.53
N TYR A 318 -9.90 3.18 15.38
CA TYR A 318 -9.43 2.56 14.14
C TYR A 318 -10.45 2.68 13.00
N PHE A 319 -11.75 2.68 13.29
CA PHE A 319 -12.75 3.04 12.30
C PHE A 319 -12.57 4.49 11.81
N ALA A 320 -12.38 5.44 12.73
CA ALA A 320 -12.15 6.85 12.40
C ALA A 320 -10.83 7.05 11.63
N ALA A 321 -9.77 6.35 12.04
CA ALA A 321 -8.50 6.33 11.33
C ALA A 321 -8.65 5.78 9.91
N GLY A 322 -9.37 4.68 9.72
CA GLY A 322 -9.68 4.14 8.39
C GLY A 322 -10.50 5.11 7.55
N PHE A 323 -11.53 5.73 8.15
CA PHE A 323 -12.34 6.73 7.47
C PHE A 323 -11.51 7.91 6.95
N SER A 324 -10.44 8.27 7.63
CA SER A 324 -9.58 9.39 7.26
C SER A 324 -8.78 9.15 5.95
N VAL A 325 -8.59 7.90 5.55
CA VAL A 325 -7.84 7.53 4.32
C VAL A 325 -8.62 7.87 3.04
N GLY A 326 -9.96 7.80 3.07
CA GLY A 326 -10.80 7.91 1.87
C GLY A 326 -10.61 9.19 1.06
N PRO A 327 -10.67 10.40 1.65
CA PRO A 327 -10.46 11.64 0.89
C PRO A 327 -9.07 11.75 0.28
N TRP A 328 -8.03 11.27 0.98
CA TRP A 328 -6.68 11.21 0.45
C TRP A 328 -6.62 10.39 -0.83
N GLU A 329 -7.07 9.15 -0.77
CA GLU A 329 -7.08 8.23 -1.90
C GLU A 329 -7.93 8.72 -3.08
N ALA A 330 -9.07 9.36 -2.79
CA ALA A 330 -9.98 9.83 -3.82
C ALA A 330 -9.45 11.07 -4.56
N PHE A 331 -8.88 12.04 -3.84
CA PHE A 331 -8.52 13.33 -4.42
C PHE A 331 -7.09 13.39 -4.92
N TRP A 332 -6.12 12.72 -4.26
CA TRP A 332 -4.71 12.75 -4.65
C TRP A 332 -4.47 12.40 -6.11
N ALA A 333 -4.82 11.19 -6.51
CA ALA A 333 -4.59 10.73 -7.88
C ALA A 333 -5.32 11.59 -8.92
N THR A 334 -6.55 12.01 -8.60
CA THR A 334 -7.36 12.86 -9.48
C THR A 334 -6.71 14.22 -9.73
N GLN A 335 -6.18 14.86 -8.68
CA GLN A 335 -5.56 16.17 -8.82
C GLN A 335 -4.19 16.10 -9.49
N VAL A 336 -3.38 15.07 -9.20
CA VAL A 336 -2.13 14.85 -9.92
C VAL A 336 -2.41 14.66 -11.42
N GLN A 337 -3.43 13.89 -11.80
CA GLN A 337 -3.79 13.69 -13.21
C GLN A 337 -4.30 14.97 -13.91
N ARG A 338 -4.91 15.88 -13.16
CA ARG A 338 -5.40 17.17 -13.71
C ARG A 338 -4.30 18.21 -13.86
N GLU A 339 -3.37 18.24 -12.94
CA GLU A 339 -2.34 19.29 -12.86
C GLU A 339 -1.05 18.94 -13.61
N VAL A 340 -0.70 17.63 -13.67
CA VAL A 340 0.54 17.16 -14.28
C VAL A 340 0.27 16.68 -15.70
N PRO A 341 1.05 17.13 -16.71
CA PRO A 341 0.93 16.62 -18.07
C PRO A 341 1.09 15.09 -18.15
N ALA A 342 0.30 14.43 -18.99
CA ALA A 342 0.21 12.96 -19.07
C ALA A 342 1.57 12.26 -19.22
N ALA A 343 2.51 12.88 -19.94
CA ALA A 343 3.87 12.36 -20.15
C ALA A 343 4.69 12.21 -18.85
N TYR A 344 4.35 12.95 -17.78
CA TYR A 344 5.10 12.98 -16.53
C TYR A 344 4.36 12.32 -15.36
N GLN A 345 3.06 12.00 -15.50
CA GLN A 345 2.24 11.43 -14.42
C GLN A 345 2.83 10.14 -13.85
N GLY A 346 3.30 9.24 -14.72
CA GLY A 346 3.92 7.99 -14.30
C GLY A 346 5.17 8.20 -13.43
N ARG A 347 5.99 9.20 -13.76
CA ARG A 347 7.20 9.55 -12.98
C ARG A 347 6.82 10.14 -11.61
N VAL A 348 5.81 11.02 -11.57
CA VAL A 348 5.31 11.59 -10.31
C VAL A 348 4.75 10.51 -9.40
N PHE A 349 3.92 9.58 -9.92
CA PHE A 349 3.41 8.45 -9.13
C PHE A 349 4.50 7.48 -8.66
N SER A 350 5.55 7.28 -9.46
CA SER A 350 6.69 6.46 -9.04
C SER A 350 7.47 7.12 -7.90
N ILE A 351 7.71 8.43 -7.98
CA ILE A 351 8.37 9.19 -6.90
C ILE A 351 7.50 9.21 -5.64
N ASP A 352 6.18 9.38 -5.78
CA ASP A 352 5.23 9.31 -4.67
C ASP A 352 5.30 7.94 -3.99
N TYR A 353 5.20 6.85 -4.75
CA TYR A 353 5.28 5.49 -4.21
C TYR A 353 6.60 5.22 -3.48
N MET A 354 7.73 5.55 -4.11
CA MET A 354 9.06 5.37 -3.50
C MET A 354 9.27 6.27 -2.29
N GLY A 355 8.88 7.54 -2.38
CA GLY A 355 9.01 8.51 -1.31
C GLY A 355 8.12 8.16 -0.12
N SER A 356 6.86 7.89 -0.37
CA SER A 356 5.88 7.61 0.68
C SER A 356 6.16 6.28 1.40
N LEU A 357 6.44 5.19 0.68
CA LEU A 357 6.65 3.87 1.29
C LEU A 357 8.10 3.59 1.69
N GLY A 358 9.07 4.27 1.08
CA GLY A 358 10.50 3.96 1.28
C GLY A 358 11.00 4.18 2.70
N LEU A 359 10.40 5.10 3.45
CA LEU A 359 10.76 5.39 4.85
C LEU A 359 9.98 4.55 5.88
N MET A 360 8.86 3.95 5.50
CA MET A 360 8.01 3.18 6.43
C MET A 360 8.76 2.03 7.14
N PRO A 361 9.66 1.25 6.49
CA PRO A 361 10.46 0.23 7.17
C PRO A 361 11.30 0.76 8.31
N LEU A 362 11.81 1.99 8.21
CA LEU A 362 12.57 2.62 9.29
C LEU A 362 11.68 2.85 10.52
N GLY A 363 10.47 3.33 10.31
CA GLY A 363 9.50 3.50 11.40
C GLY A 363 9.16 2.18 12.09
N MET A 364 8.92 1.12 11.30
CA MET A 364 8.68 -0.21 11.84
C MET A 364 9.87 -0.74 12.65
N ALA A 365 11.08 -0.64 12.13
CA ALA A 365 12.29 -1.11 12.80
C ALA A 365 12.62 -0.33 14.07
N LEU A 366 12.34 0.98 14.07
CA LEU A 366 12.63 1.87 15.19
C LEU A 366 11.55 1.86 16.27
N ALA A 367 10.33 1.38 15.99
CA ALA A 367 9.20 1.42 16.94
C ALA A 367 9.56 0.79 18.29
N GLY A 368 10.12 -0.42 18.32
CA GLY A 368 10.53 -1.07 19.57
C GLY A 368 11.66 -0.35 20.31
N PRO A 369 12.80 -0.03 19.68
CA PRO A 369 13.84 0.80 20.27
C PRO A 369 13.33 2.15 20.81
N MET A 370 12.44 2.82 20.11
CA MET A 370 11.86 4.10 20.57
C MET A 370 11.00 3.91 21.82
N VAL A 371 10.24 2.81 21.91
CA VAL A 371 9.50 2.46 23.14
C VAL A 371 10.45 2.29 24.32
N ASN A 372 11.60 1.64 24.12
CA ASN A 372 12.57 1.43 25.19
C ASN A 372 13.24 2.73 25.66
N VAL A 373 13.37 3.73 24.77
CA VAL A 373 14.03 5.00 25.10
C VAL A 373 13.05 6.01 25.71
N PHE A 374 11.90 6.17 25.09
CA PHE A 374 10.95 7.24 25.44
C PHE A 374 9.81 6.77 26.34
N GLY A 375 9.53 5.46 26.40
CA GLY A 375 8.30 4.92 26.95
C GLY A 375 7.23 4.79 25.85
N GLU A 376 6.34 3.82 26.01
CA GLU A 376 5.29 3.52 25.03
C GLU A 376 4.25 4.63 24.95
N LYS A 377 3.78 5.10 26.10
CA LYS A 377 2.76 6.15 26.20
C LYS A 377 3.27 7.48 25.64
N GLU A 378 4.47 7.87 26.04
CA GLU A 378 5.11 9.11 25.63
C GLU A 378 5.40 9.11 24.12
N LEU A 379 5.85 7.97 23.58
CA LEU A 379 6.04 7.79 22.15
C LEU A 379 4.72 7.99 21.39
N LEU A 380 3.65 7.32 21.82
CA LEU A 380 2.35 7.39 21.13
C LEU A 380 1.72 8.78 21.21
N ILE A 381 1.87 9.49 22.34
CA ILE A 381 1.46 10.90 22.45
C ILE A 381 2.31 11.76 21.51
N GLY A 382 3.62 11.53 21.47
CA GLY A 382 4.53 12.22 20.57
C GLY A 382 4.15 12.03 19.10
N VAL A 383 3.82 10.79 18.70
CA VAL A 383 3.31 10.44 17.37
C VAL A 383 2.01 11.18 17.05
N ALA A 384 1.06 11.23 18.00
CA ALA A 384 -0.21 11.93 17.84
C ALA A 384 -0.01 13.45 17.63
N VAL A 385 0.81 14.08 18.47
CA VAL A 385 1.13 15.50 18.35
C VAL A 385 1.86 15.80 17.04
N PHE A 386 2.87 15.01 16.71
CA PHE A 386 3.61 15.09 15.46
C PHE A 386 2.68 14.99 14.24
N HIS A 387 1.75 14.04 14.24
CA HIS A 387 0.76 13.87 13.19
C HIS A 387 -0.02 15.16 12.91
N LEU A 388 -0.59 15.78 13.94
CA LEU A 388 -1.33 17.03 13.79
C LEU A 388 -0.45 18.21 13.38
N LEU A 389 0.75 18.31 13.93
CA LEU A 389 1.69 19.38 13.57
C LEU A 389 2.02 19.33 12.08
N ILE A 390 2.33 18.16 11.54
CA ILE A 390 2.64 17.99 10.11
C ILE A 390 1.41 18.27 9.24
N CYS A 391 0.20 17.83 9.66
CA CYS A 391 -1.05 18.21 9.00
C CYS A 391 -1.26 19.73 8.96
N GLY A 392 -0.97 20.44 10.06
CA GLY A 392 -1.05 21.89 10.13
C GLY A 392 -0.01 22.58 9.22
N ILE A 393 1.24 22.12 9.29
CA ILE A 393 2.37 22.71 8.52
C ILE A 393 2.12 22.56 7.01
N VAL A 394 1.68 21.41 6.54
CA VAL A 394 1.46 21.19 5.10
C VAL A 394 0.39 22.12 4.52
N LEU A 395 -0.63 22.47 5.31
CA LEU A 395 -1.70 23.40 4.89
C LEU A 395 -1.20 24.86 4.72
N LEU A 396 -0.01 25.19 5.21
CA LEU A 396 0.62 26.50 5.00
C LEU A 396 1.31 26.60 3.66
N VAL A 397 1.56 25.45 2.98
CA VAL A 397 2.19 25.44 1.67
C VAL A 397 1.20 25.90 0.59
N PRO A 398 1.56 26.88 -0.23
CA PRO A 398 0.69 27.37 -1.31
C PRO A 398 0.28 26.27 -2.27
N GLY A 399 -1.02 26.22 -2.59
CA GLY A 399 -1.61 25.23 -3.50
C GLY A 399 -1.98 23.90 -2.88
N VAL A 400 -1.60 23.61 -1.62
CA VAL A 400 -1.97 22.36 -0.93
C VAL A 400 -3.49 22.30 -0.67
N LYS A 401 -4.12 23.37 -0.20
CA LYS A 401 -5.54 23.39 0.14
C LYS A 401 -6.43 23.03 -1.06
N GLU A 402 -6.10 23.56 -2.21
CA GLU A 402 -6.81 23.35 -3.47
C GLU A 402 -6.28 22.15 -4.26
N MET A 403 -5.11 21.59 -3.87
CA MET A 403 -4.32 20.66 -4.69
C MET A 403 -4.14 21.18 -6.12
N LYS A 404 -3.74 22.43 -6.23
CA LYS A 404 -3.62 23.14 -7.50
C LYS A 404 -2.35 23.97 -7.55
N SER A 405 -1.72 24.00 -8.73
CA SER A 405 -0.54 24.83 -8.95
C SER A 405 -0.94 26.28 -9.27
N THR A 406 -0.13 27.20 -8.79
CA THR A 406 -0.17 28.60 -9.25
C THR A 406 0.67 28.83 -10.51
N LYS A 407 1.46 27.84 -10.91
CA LYS A 407 2.32 27.87 -12.09
C LYS A 407 1.61 27.22 -13.30
N PRO A 408 1.98 27.59 -14.54
CA PRO A 408 1.51 26.90 -15.73
C PRO A 408 1.90 25.42 -15.70
N PRO A 409 1.30 24.56 -16.56
CA PRO A 409 1.68 23.17 -16.68
C PRO A 409 3.19 23.03 -16.95
N TYR A 410 3.82 22.03 -16.33
CA TYR A 410 5.25 21.80 -16.50
C TYR A 410 5.61 21.55 -17.96
N SER A 411 6.64 22.25 -18.44
CA SER A 411 7.38 21.93 -19.65
C SER A 411 8.88 22.03 -19.36
N PRO A 412 9.75 21.34 -20.09
CA PRO A 412 11.20 21.45 -19.93
C PRO A 412 11.67 22.91 -20.04
N ASP A 413 11.05 23.69 -20.92
CA ASP A 413 11.38 25.11 -21.17
C ASP A 413 11.00 26.01 -20.00
N ASN A 414 9.95 25.69 -19.26
CA ASN A 414 9.49 26.44 -18.10
C ASN A 414 10.29 26.12 -16.81
N SER A 415 11.08 25.04 -16.82
CA SER A 415 11.85 24.61 -15.64
C SER A 415 13.01 25.54 -15.30
N SER A 416 13.49 26.30 -16.27
CA SER A 416 14.60 27.26 -16.12
C SER A 416 14.16 28.68 -15.72
N MET A 417 12.86 29.00 -15.80
CA MET A 417 12.34 30.36 -15.49
C MET A 417 12.16 30.64 -13.99
N GLY A 418 12.51 29.70 -13.11
CA GLY A 418 12.31 29.83 -11.65
C GLY A 418 13.44 30.53 -10.89
N GLU A 419 14.56 30.90 -11.51
CA GLU A 419 15.76 31.38 -10.82
C GLU A 419 16.12 32.87 -11.07
N HIS A 420 15.32 33.61 -11.82
CA HIS A 420 15.52 35.05 -11.91
C HIS A 420 14.41 35.81 -11.18
N PRO A 421 14.71 36.45 -10.02
CA PRO A 421 13.86 37.50 -9.53
C PRO A 421 13.97 38.66 -10.52
N GLN A 422 12.84 39.06 -11.11
CA GLN A 422 12.79 40.33 -11.85
C GLN A 422 13.14 41.45 -10.88
N ALA A 423 14.22 42.11 -11.21
CA ALA A 423 14.71 43.32 -10.53
C ALA A 423 13.71 44.45 -10.64
#